data_4e4975a9980f93fe36bcf180c681e0a1
#
_entry.id   4e4975a9980f93fe36bcf180c681e0a1
#
_cell.length_a   1.000
_cell.length_b   1.000
_cell.length_c   1.000
_cell.angle_alpha   90.00
_cell.angle_beta   90.00
_cell.angle_gamma   90.00
#
_symmetry.space_group_name_H-M   'P 1'
#
loop_
_entity.id
_entity.type
_entity.pdbx_description
1 polymer ?
#
loop_
_entity_poly.entity_id
_entity_poly.type
_entity_poly.pdbx_seq_one_letter_code
_entity_poly.pdbx_strand_id
1 'polypeptide(L)'
;LRSTPIAILPRRQLGLWHQLFDMTDPASPKLSSRADAVLDHLRTRGASFFDEIAQETRLLQVEVEVALGELVARGLIQADSFAGLRALLLPSSKRTQRFARRVQRAQLLGIADAGRWSLTPAATIQATRTETATTHAFVEHAARCLLRRYGVICWRLLARESNGWP
;
A
#
# COMPACT_ATOMS: atom_id res chain seq x y z
N LEU A 1 -4.64 -1.91 9.08
CA LEU A 1 -3.73 -2.85 8.38
C LEU A 1 -4.03 -4.33 8.63
N ARG A 2 -4.39 -4.76 9.85
CA ARG A 2 -4.61 -6.20 10.13
C ARG A 2 -5.79 -6.81 9.36
N SER A 3 -6.78 -6.03 9.02
CA SER A 3 -7.95 -6.41 8.24
C SER A 3 -7.87 -6.00 6.77
N THR A 4 -6.75 -5.42 6.34
CA THR A 4 -6.56 -4.98 4.95
C THR A 4 -6.40 -6.21 4.05
N PRO A 5 -7.19 -6.36 3.00
CA PRO A 5 -7.04 -7.43 2.03
C PRO A 5 -5.65 -7.35 1.36
N ILE A 6 -5.06 -8.51 1.10
CA ILE A 6 -3.75 -8.62 0.46
C ILE A 6 -3.93 -9.31 -0.88
N ALA A 7 -3.40 -8.71 -1.94
CA ALA A 7 -3.30 -9.34 -3.25
C ALA A 7 -1.82 -9.55 -3.63
N ILE A 8 -1.54 -10.68 -4.29
CA ILE A 8 -0.22 -10.97 -4.85
C ILE A 8 -0.33 -10.89 -6.37
N LEU A 9 0.35 -9.94 -6.96
CA LEU A 9 0.23 -9.60 -8.36
C LEU A 9 1.61 -9.51 -9.03
N PRO A 10 1.76 -9.93 -10.31
CA PRO A 10 2.96 -9.64 -11.07
C PRO A 10 3.15 -8.12 -11.20
N ARG A 11 4.34 -7.62 -10.86
CA ARG A 11 4.64 -6.18 -10.87
C ARG A 11 4.30 -5.51 -12.20
N ARG A 12 4.52 -6.19 -13.34
CA ARG A 12 4.20 -5.69 -14.69
C ARG A 12 2.70 -5.44 -14.93
N GLN A 13 1.83 -6.06 -14.11
CA GLN A 13 0.37 -5.96 -14.23
C GLN A 13 -0.23 -5.03 -13.19
N LEU A 14 0.58 -4.45 -12.31
CA LEU A 14 0.13 -3.62 -11.20
C LEU A 14 -0.75 -2.45 -11.67
N GLY A 15 -0.38 -1.79 -12.78
CA GLY A 15 -1.17 -0.69 -13.35
C GLY A 15 -2.58 -1.09 -13.78
N LEU A 16 -2.75 -2.31 -14.31
CA LEU A 16 -4.07 -2.83 -14.69
C LEU A 16 -4.94 -3.11 -13.45
N TRP A 17 -4.36 -3.75 -12.43
CA TRP A 17 -5.08 -4.10 -11.21
C TRP A 17 -5.43 -2.87 -10.36
N HIS A 18 -4.61 -1.82 -10.41
CA HIS A 18 -4.89 -0.58 -9.69
C HIS A 18 -6.16 0.11 -10.18
N GLN A 19 -6.46 0.01 -11.47
CA GLN A 19 -7.69 0.55 -12.04
C GLN A 19 -8.94 -0.09 -11.42
N LEU A 20 -8.87 -1.39 -11.09
CA LEU A 20 -9.97 -2.07 -10.40
C LEU A 20 -10.24 -1.48 -9.01
N PHE A 21 -9.17 -1.25 -8.25
CA PHE A 21 -9.29 -0.70 -6.89
C PHE A 21 -9.80 0.74 -6.90
N ASP A 22 -9.40 1.53 -7.89
CA ASP A 22 -9.88 2.91 -8.04
C ASP A 22 -11.39 2.99 -8.41
N MET A 23 -11.89 2.01 -9.16
CA MET A 23 -13.30 1.96 -9.56
C MET A 23 -14.23 1.50 -8.44
N THR A 24 -13.70 0.83 -7.42
CA THR A 24 -14.51 0.17 -6.39
C THR A 24 -14.83 1.05 -5.18
N ASP A 25 -14.13 2.16 -4.99
CA ASP A 25 -14.38 3.03 -3.84
C ASP A 25 -14.30 4.53 -4.21
N PRO A 26 -15.36 5.08 -4.84
CA PRO A 26 -15.45 6.52 -5.09
C PRO A 26 -15.56 7.34 -3.80
N ALA A 27 -15.83 6.70 -2.66
CA ALA A 27 -15.95 7.32 -1.34
C ALA A 27 -14.72 7.07 -0.46
N SER A 28 -13.52 6.88 -1.05
CA SER A 28 -12.31 6.71 -0.25
C SER A 28 -12.18 7.90 0.72
N PRO A 29 -12.22 7.68 2.04
CA PRO A 29 -12.18 8.77 3.01
C PRO A 29 -10.92 9.60 2.77
N LYS A 30 -11.03 10.93 2.91
CA LYS A 30 -9.88 11.84 2.79
C LYS A 30 -8.72 11.35 3.64
N LEU A 31 -7.50 11.52 3.14
CA LEU A 31 -6.29 11.26 3.93
C LEU A 31 -6.29 12.14 5.18
N SER A 32 -5.70 11.65 6.25
CA SER A 32 -5.41 12.50 7.38
C SER A 32 -4.34 13.54 6.98
N SER A 33 -4.36 14.72 7.60
CA SER A 33 -3.36 15.76 7.31
C SER A 33 -1.90 15.29 7.47
N ARG A 34 -1.68 14.35 8.38
CA ARG A 34 -0.36 13.72 8.57
C ARG A 34 0.02 12.81 7.40
N ALA A 35 -0.92 12.02 6.92
CA ALA A 35 -0.71 11.16 5.75
C ALA A 35 -0.50 11.99 4.48
N ASP A 36 -1.24 13.09 4.31
CA ASP A 36 -1.01 14.02 3.21
C ASP A 36 0.39 14.62 3.25
N ALA A 37 0.86 15.09 4.42
CA ALA A 37 2.20 15.65 4.58
C ALA A 37 3.30 14.63 4.22
N VAL A 38 3.17 13.37 4.67
CA VAL A 38 4.11 12.29 4.32
C VAL A 38 4.04 11.97 2.83
N LEU A 39 2.85 11.93 2.25
CA LEU A 39 2.65 11.67 0.83
C LEU A 39 3.29 12.75 -0.05
N ASP A 40 3.12 14.02 0.31
CA ASP A 40 3.69 15.15 -0.40
C ASP A 40 5.22 15.20 -0.26
N HIS A 41 5.75 14.83 0.89
CA HIS A 41 7.20 14.63 1.06
C HIS A 41 7.72 13.58 0.08
N LEU A 42 7.09 12.40 0.01
CA LEU A 42 7.51 11.32 -0.89
C LEU A 42 7.31 11.66 -2.38
N ARG A 43 6.35 12.54 -2.72
CA ARG A 43 6.18 13.06 -4.08
C ARG A 43 7.31 13.98 -4.50
N THR A 44 7.76 14.81 -3.59
CA THR A 44 8.77 15.86 -3.88
C THR A 44 10.20 15.35 -3.76
N ARG A 45 10.50 14.54 -2.75
CA ARG A 45 11.84 14.03 -2.45
C ARG A 45 12.10 12.62 -2.98
N GLY A 46 11.04 11.86 -3.28
CA GLY A 46 11.18 10.47 -3.69
C GLY A 46 11.33 9.51 -2.52
N ALA A 47 12.03 8.40 -2.75
CA ALA A 47 12.22 7.36 -1.75
C ALA A 47 13.07 7.85 -0.58
N SER A 48 12.51 7.84 0.63
CA SER A 48 13.11 8.40 1.85
C SER A 48 13.10 7.40 3.00
N PHE A 49 14.09 7.51 3.90
CA PHE A 49 14.11 6.74 5.14
C PHE A 49 13.12 7.30 6.16
N PHE A 50 12.75 6.48 7.13
CA PHE A 50 11.79 6.86 8.18
C PHE A 50 12.19 8.13 8.94
N ASP A 51 13.47 8.24 9.32
CA ASP A 51 13.98 9.39 10.08
C ASP A 51 14.02 10.67 9.22
N GLU A 52 14.29 10.55 7.92
CA GLU A 52 14.22 11.68 6.97
C GLU A 52 12.79 12.20 6.86
N ILE A 53 11.82 11.29 6.73
CA ILE A 53 10.40 11.65 6.69
C ILE A 53 10.01 12.39 7.98
N ALA A 54 10.40 11.87 9.16
CA ALA A 54 10.07 12.50 10.43
C ALA A 54 10.68 13.91 10.57
N GLN A 55 11.94 14.09 10.17
CA GLN A 55 12.64 15.37 10.22
C GLN A 55 12.03 16.40 9.26
N GLU A 56 11.83 16.03 8.01
CA GLU A 56 11.35 16.93 6.97
C GLU A 56 9.88 17.32 7.15
N THR A 57 9.03 16.38 7.56
CA THR A 57 7.61 16.64 7.84
C THR A 57 7.38 17.28 9.21
N ARG A 58 8.38 17.29 10.09
CA ARG A 58 8.30 17.75 11.49
C ARG A 58 7.22 17.02 12.30
N LEU A 59 6.91 15.80 11.92
CA LEU A 59 5.99 14.93 12.64
C LEU A 59 6.75 14.10 13.69
N LEU A 60 6.05 13.78 14.78
CA LEU A 60 6.59 12.83 15.74
C LEU A 60 6.70 11.44 15.11
N GLN A 61 7.67 10.65 15.53
CA GLN A 61 7.86 9.28 15.01
C GLN A 61 6.59 8.44 15.05
N VAL A 62 5.82 8.54 16.12
CA VAL A 62 4.52 7.84 16.27
C VAL A 62 3.50 8.32 15.21
N GLU A 63 3.51 9.61 14.89
CA GLU A 63 2.63 10.18 13.88
C GLU A 63 3.01 9.75 12.47
N VAL A 64 4.32 9.68 12.18
CA VAL A 64 4.82 9.12 10.91
C VAL A 64 4.45 7.65 10.78
N GLU A 65 4.57 6.85 11.85
CA GLU A 65 4.14 5.45 11.85
C GLU A 65 2.65 5.29 11.49
N VAL A 66 1.80 6.11 12.09
CA VAL A 66 0.34 6.10 11.82
C VAL A 66 0.07 6.51 10.38
N ALA A 67 0.72 7.57 9.91
CA ALA A 67 0.60 8.06 8.54
C ALA A 67 1.05 7.02 7.51
N LEU A 68 2.21 6.40 7.71
CA LEU A 68 2.70 5.31 6.86
C LEU A 68 1.73 4.12 6.86
N GLY A 69 1.18 3.77 8.03
CA GLY A 69 0.16 2.73 8.15
C GLY A 69 -1.10 3.03 7.33
N GLU A 70 -1.56 4.28 7.34
CA GLU A 70 -2.69 4.73 6.55
C GLU A 70 -2.39 4.66 5.05
N LEU A 71 -1.24 5.17 4.62
CA LEU A 71 -0.82 5.20 3.22
C LEU A 71 -0.61 3.78 2.65
N VAL A 72 0.00 2.88 3.45
CA VAL A 72 0.15 1.46 3.06
C VAL A 72 -1.22 0.77 2.94
N ALA A 73 -2.14 1.03 3.88
CA ALA A 73 -3.49 0.44 3.81
C ALA A 73 -4.26 0.85 2.55
N ARG A 74 -3.94 2.00 1.99
CA ARG A 74 -4.50 2.51 0.72
C ARG A 74 -3.68 2.15 -0.52
N GLY A 75 -2.55 1.43 -0.35
CA GLY A 75 -1.70 1.04 -1.45
C GLY A 75 -0.94 2.20 -2.13
N LEU A 76 -0.85 3.36 -1.48
CA LEU A 76 -0.20 4.55 -2.03
C LEU A 76 1.32 4.51 -1.92
N ILE A 77 1.84 3.82 -0.90
CA ILE A 77 3.28 3.68 -0.65
C ILE A 77 3.68 2.22 -0.44
N GLN A 78 4.95 1.97 -0.65
CA GLN A 78 5.61 0.69 -0.42
C GLN A 78 6.91 0.87 0.35
N ALA A 79 7.37 -0.18 1.03
CA ALA A 79 8.68 -0.23 1.66
C ALA A 79 9.65 -1.09 0.83
N ASP A 80 10.93 -0.79 0.87
CA ASP A 80 11.99 -1.59 0.23
C ASP A 80 12.05 -3.02 0.79
N SER A 81 11.63 -3.22 2.05
CA SER A 81 11.65 -4.52 2.70
C SER A 81 10.30 -4.90 3.32
N PHE A 82 10.05 -6.21 3.37
CA PHE A 82 8.88 -6.76 4.09
C PHE A 82 8.94 -6.49 5.60
N ALA A 83 10.13 -6.21 6.14
CA ALA A 83 10.31 -5.87 7.55
C ALA A 83 9.54 -4.61 7.95
N GLY A 84 9.51 -3.58 7.08
CA GLY A 84 8.73 -2.36 7.30
C GLY A 84 7.24 -2.62 7.45
N LEU A 85 6.67 -3.39 6.54
CA LEU A 85 5.27 -3.77 6.60
C LEU A 85 4.96 -4.57 7.88
N ARG A 86 5.84 -5.50 8.24
CA ARG A 86 5.70 -6.29 9.48
C ARG A 86 5.78 -5.42 10.73
N ALA A 87 6.66 -4.42 10.75
CA ALA A 87 6.78 -3.47 11.86
C ALA A 87 5.51 -2.65 12.04
N LEU A 88 4.85 -2.22 10.97
CA LEU A 88 3.54 -1.53 11.02
C LEU A 88 2.41 -2.41 11.59
N LEU A 89 2.48 -3.72 11.40
CA LEU A 89 1.46 -4.65 11.92
C LEU A 89 1.57 -4.90 13.42
N LEU A 90 2.73 -4.61 14.04
CA LEU A 90 2.92 -4.79 15.48
C LEU A 90 2.27 -3.66 16.27
N PRO A 91 1.53 -3.96 17.36
CA PRO A 91 1.02 -2.93 18.25
C PRO A 91 2.17 -2.09 18.84
N SER A 92 1.99 -0.78 18.92
CA SER A 92 2.98 0.15 19.49
C SER A 92 3.42 -0.24 20.91
N SER A 93 2.51 -0.70 21.76
CA SER A 93 2.81 -1.20 23.10
C SER A 93 3.76 -2.40 23.15
N LYS A 94 3.70 -3.30 22.15
CA LYS A 94 4.60 -4.45 22.04
C LYS A 94 5.95 -4.09 21.40
N ARG A 95 6.00 -2.99 20.67
CA ARG A 95 7.25 -2.48 20.08
C ARG A 95 8.18 -1.96 21.19
N THR A 96 7.66 -1.12 22.07
CA THR A 96 8.43 -0.52 23.18
C THR A 96 8.96 -1.57 24.17
N GLN A 97 8.19 -2.59 24.53
CA GLN A 97 8.64 -3.67 25.43
C GLN A 97 9.70 -4.57 24.81
N ARG A 98 9.70 -4.75 23.50
CA ARG A 98 10.74 -5.54 22.80
C ARG A 98 12.06 -4.79 22.67
N PHE A 99 12.03 -3.46 22.55
CA PHE A 99 13.24 -2.63 22.58
C PHE A 99 13.99 -2.77 23.93
N ALA A 100 13.30 -2.74 25.05
CA ALA A 100 13.92 -2.81 26.38
C ALA A 100 14.57 -4.16 26.72
N ARG A 101 14.12 -5.26 26.12
CA ARG A 101 14.61 -6.61 26.46
C ARG A 101 15.67 -7.19 25.49
N ARG A 102 16.03 -6.50 24.42
CA ARG A 102 16.80 -7.11 23.32
C ARG A 102 18.00 -6.32 22.81
N VAL A 103 18.59 -5.48 23.66
CA VAL A 103 19.89 -4.83 23.39
C VAL A 103 21.04 -5.83 23.20
N GLN A 104 20.85 -7.11 23.46
CA GLN A 104 21.94 -8.08 23.42
C GLN A 104 21.86 -9.19 22.35
N ARG A 105 20.77 -9.40 21.61
CA ARG A 105 20.77 -10.40 20.52
C ARG A 105 19.68 -10.15 19.49
N ALA A 106 20.12 -10.02 18.23
CA ALA A 106 19.37 -10.03 16.97
C ALA A 106 18.53 -8.80 16.66
N GLN A 107 19.04 -8.01 15.71
CA GLN A 107 18.37 -7.17 14.74
C GLN A 107 16.86 -7.42 14.65
N LEU A 108 16.08 -6.79 15.50
CA LEU A 108 14.65 -6.63 15.28
C LEU A 108 14.47 -5.28 14.67
N LEU A 109 14.33 -5.36 13.39
CA LEU A 109 13.97 -4.32 12.47
C LEU A 109 12.81 -3.52 13.03
N GLY A 110 13.11 -2.35 13.57
CA GLY A 110 12.13 -1.29 13.79
C GLY A 110 11.64 -0.77 12.45
N ILE A 111 10.68 0.14 12.48
CA ILE A 111 10.24 0.84 11.25
C ILE A 111 11.41 1.64 10.65
N ALA A 112 12.31 2.17 11.49
CA ALA A 112 13.53 2.85 11.06
C ALA A 112 14.47 1.95 10.24
N ASP A 113 14.51 0.65 10.55
CA ASP A 113 15.33 -0.34 9.84
C ASP A 113 14.64 -0.95 8.62
N ALA A 114 13.44 -0.46 8.28
CA ALA A 114 12.61 -0.99 7.20
C ALA A 114 13.15 -0.73 5.79
N GLY A 115 14.22 0.06 5.68
CA GLY A 115 14.68 0.59 4.42
C GLY A 115 13.92 1.87 4.04
N ARG A 116 13.88 2.18 2.76
CA ARG A 116 13.22 3.39 2.27
C ARG A 116 11.73 3.12 2.01
N TRP A 117 10.97 4.19 2.18
CA TRP A 117 9.58 4.27 1.80
C TRP A 117 9.47 5.05 0.49
N SER A 118 8.67 4.57 -0.43
CA SER A 118 8.48 5.18 -1.75
C SER A 118 7.03 5.08 -2.19
N LEU A 119 6.65 5.94 -3.13
CA LEU A 119 5.35 5.83 -3.79
C LEU A 119 5.24 4.50 -4.52
N THR A 120 4.06 3.92 -4.53
CA THR A 120 3.79 2.80 -5.44
C THR A 120 3.80 3.30 -6.89
N PRO A 121 4.23 2.50 -7.87
CA PRO A 121 4.17 2.88 -9.27
C PRO A 121 2.78 3.34 -9.71
N ALA A 122 1.75 2.82 -9.11
CA ALA A 122 0.38 3.17 -9.38
C ALA A 122 0.01 4.58 -8.86
N ALA A 123 0.48 4.97 -7.68
CA ALA A 123 0.30 6.34 -7.19
C ALA A 123 1.01 7.37 -8.10
N THR A 124 2.07 6.96 -8.79
CA THR A 124 2.77 7.79 -9.78
C THR A 124 2.00 7.87 -11.11
N ILE A 125 1.32 6.80 -11.52
CA ILE A 125 0.58 6.72 -12.79
C ILE A 125 -0.76 7.50 -12.71
N GLN A 126 -1.36 7.67 -11.54
CA GLN A 126 -2.57 8.48 -11.36
C GLN A 126 -2.40 9.93 -11.85
N ALA A 127 -1.18 10.45 -11.88
CA ALA A 127 -0.88 11.80 -12.38
C ALA A 127 -0.92 11.93 -13.92
N THR A 128 -1.01 10.82 -14.70
CA THR A 128 -0.81 10.81 -16.17
C THR A 128 -1.93 10.12 -16.96
N ARG A 129 -3.14 9.95 -16.42
CA ARG A 129 -4.20 9.10 -17.03
C ARG A 129 -4.89 9.70 -18.25
N THR A 130 -4.92 8.91 -19.35
CA THR A 130 -5.85 9.03 -20.48
C THR A 130 -6.93 7.93 -20.34
N GLU A 131 -8.18 8.31 -20.09
CA GLU A 131 -9.21 7.48 -19.42
C GLU A 131 -9.87 6.33 -20.19
N THR A 132 -9.83 6.26 -21.50
CA THR A 132 -10.74 5.36 -22.25
C THR A 132 -10.15 4.06 -22.78
N ALA A 133 -8.91 4.07 -23.24
CA ALA A 133 -8.29 2.86 -23.80
C ALA A 133 -7.88 1.82 -22.74
N THR A 134 -7.72 2.26 -21.49
CA THR A 134 -7.19 1.48 -20.38
C THR A 134 -8.25 0.55 -19.77
N THR A 135 -9.51 0.93 -19.80
CA THR A 135 -10.61 0.16 -19.19
C THR A 135 -10.87 -1.16 -19.92
N HIS A 136 -10.84 -1.15 -21.27
CA HIS A 136 -11.04 -2.36 -22.06
C HIS A 136 -9.93 -3.40 -21.85
N ALA A 137 -8.67 -2.97 -21.86
CA ALA A 137 -7.53 -3.85 -21.63
C ALA A 137 -7.55 -4.48 -20.22
N PHE A 138 -8.01 -3.72 -19.22
CA PHE A 138 -8.17 -4.22 -17.88
C PHE A 138 -9.28 -5.27 -17.79
N VAL A 139 -10.49 -5.00 -18.31
CA VAL A 139 -11.62 -5.94 -18.29
C VAL A 139 -11.26 -7.26 -18.98
N GLU A 140 -10.60 -7.18 -20.13
CA GLU A 140 -10.10 -8.35 -20.84
C GLU A 140 -9.08 -9.15 -20.01
N HIS A 141 -8.13 -8.46 -19.39
CA HIS A 141 -7.15 -9.10 -18.52
C HIS A 141 -7.80 -9.79 -17.31
N ALA A 142 -8.71 -9.12 -16.65
CA ALA A 142 -9.47 -9.64 -15.52
C ALA A 142 -10.30 -10.88 -15.92
N ALA A 143 -11.00 -10.81 -17.04
CA ALA A 143 -11.77 -11.94 -17.57
C ALA A 143 -10.86 -13.14 -17.88
N ARG A 144 -9.69 -12.92 -18.49
CA ARG A 144 -8.71 -13.98 -18.72
C ARG A 144 -8.17 -14.60 -17.43
N CYS A 145 -7.93 -13.80 -16.39
CA CYS A 145 -7.49 -14.31 -15.10
C CYS A 145 -8.56 -15.19 -14.45
N LEU A 146 -9.83 -14.76 -14.46
CA LEU A 146 -10.94 -15.52 -13.95
C LEU A 146 -11.18 -16.81 -14.74
N LEU A 147 -11.09 -16.72 -16.07
CA LEU A 147 -11.25 -17.90 -16.94
C LEU A 147 -10.15 -18.94 -16.68
N ARG A 148 -8.90 -18.52 -16.47
CA ARG A 148 -7.79 -19.42 -16.10
C ARG A 148 -7.99 -20.04 -14.72
N ARG A 149 -8.58 -19.30 -13.77
CA ARG A 149 -8.81 -19.77 -12.40
C ARG A 149 -9.96 -20.76 -12.31
N TYR A 150 -11.05 -20.49 -13.01
CA TYR A 150 -12.32 -21.22 -12.88
C TYR A 150 -12.67 -22.10 -14.08
N GLY A 151 -12.01 -21.92 -15.21
CA GLY A 151 -12.32 -22.60 -16.48
C GLY A 151 -13.59 -22.10 -17.16
N VAL A 152 -14.51 -21.47 -16.41
CA VAL A 152 -15.76 -20.88 -16.89
C VAL A 152 -16.06 -19.63 -16.08
N ILE A 153 -16.69 -18.64 -16.69
CA ILE A 153 -17.16 -17.43 -16.03
C ILE A 153 -18.68 -17.38 -16.07
N CYS A 154 -19.31 -17.23 -14.92
CA CYS A 154 -20.75 -17.01 -14.81
C CYS A 154 -21.04 -16.03 -13.66
N TRP A 155 -22.22 -15.41 -13.69
CA TRP A 155 -22.61 -14.39 -12.72
C TRP A 155 -22.53 -14.85 -11.26
N ARG A 156 -22.90 -16.11 -10.99
CA ARG A 156 -22.79 -16.70 -9.65
C ARG A 156 -21.35 -16.81 -9.14
N LEU A 157 -20.41 -17.00 -10.03
CA LEU A 157 -18.98 -17.04 -9.71
C LEU A 157 -18.45 -15.64 -9.40
N LEU A 158 -18.82 -14.66 -10.22
CA LEU A 158 -18.43 -13.26 -10.00
C LEU A 158 -18.97 -12.72 -8.68
N ALA A 159 -20.19 -13.08 -8.29
CA ALA A 159 -20.78 -12.69 -7.00
C ALA A 159 -20.04 -13.26 -5.77
N ARG A 160 -19.19 -14.26 -5.93
CA ARG A 160 -18.37 -14.85 -4.86
C ARG A 160 -16.98 -14.22 -4.75
N GLU A 161 -16.53 -13.54 -5.79
CA GLU A 161 -15.31 -12.76 -5.71
C GLU A 161 -15.52 -11.56 -4.78
N SER A 162 -14.46 -11.17 -4.09
CA SER A 162 -14.52 -10.02 -3.18
C SER A 162 -14.97 -8.76 -3.92
N ASN A 163 -15.76 -7.94 -3.24
CA ASN A 163 -16.33 -6.70 -3.76
C ASN A 163 -15.35 -5.92 -4.63
N GLY A 164 -15.72 -5.72 -5.87
CA GLY A 164 -14.95 -4.88 -6.76
C GLY A 164 -14.75 -5.40 -8.17
N TRP A 165 -15.30 -6.55 -8.52
CA TRP A 165 -15.36 -6.98 -9.91
C TRP A 165 -16.55 -6.32 -10.60
N PRO A 166 -16.34 -5.69 -11.78
CA PRO A 166 -17.45 -5.09 -12.53
C PRO A 166 -18.45 -6.13 -13.04
#